data_b5405e7d3fc286086ba112bae8debf56
#
_entry.id   b5405e7d3fc286086ba112bae8debf56
#
_cell.length_a   1.000
_cell.length_b   1.000
_cell.length_c   1.000
_cell.angle_alpha   90.00
_cell.angle_beta   90.00
_cell.angle_gamma   90.00
#
_symmetry.space_group_name_H-M   'P 1'
#
loop_
_entity.id
_entity.type
_entity.pdbx_description
1 polymer ?
#
loop_
_entity_poly.entity_id
_entity_poly.type
_entity_poly.pdbx_seq_one_letter_code
_entity_poly.pdbx_strand_id
1 'polypeptide(L)'
;MRHLHATALGNGEQNRHIRHKRLRPLFRWRASIMRAFVLQSRKPRRRILFAGCISRSTLRPPACLAQVGTGAGLCALRTSSRAQLPLRFMKKGFYTIIAAQFISSLADNALLIAAIALLSVIRSAAWVTPLLQIFFTVSYVLLAPFVGAFADALQKRHVMFISNALKASGCMMMIAGVHPMIAYGVVGFGAAAYSPAKYGILTELLPAEKLVKANAWLESATVLSTIVGTMVGGALISTFADRFVAHAHLPLIRSSADLAMFAVMLTYAIAAAINIFIPDTGARYPNRLSEPTKLVSDFYHCFNVLWADKLAQIALWVTTLMWGGAVTMQLLVLKWANVNLGLSLSKAAVMQGVTGLGIAVGAAAAAALIPLRRSLSVLPVGILTGAVAIAMAFYNKNLFPAGAGLHFGSYVAPVYIVLAYPLMILLGGLSGFFIVPMNAILQHRGATLLSAGHSIAVQNFNQNLAVLLMLGAYALLLTAKMPAQWIIVVFGVFITFMMWLAKRRSAANERTSNMHTLLEE
;
A
#
# COMPACT_ATOMS: atom_id res chain seq x y z
N MET A 1 -56.11 -48.13 29.88
CA MET A 1 -55.44 -46.98 30.49
C MET A 1 -54.30 -47.41 31.38
N ARG A 2 -53.13 -47.63 30.88
CA ARG A 2 -51.83 -47.85 31.58
C ARG A 2 -50.89 -48.40 30.52
N HIS A 3 -50.17 -47.56 29.85
CA HIS A 3 -48.91 -47.87 29.12
C HIS A 3 -48.63 -46.66 28.14
N LEU A 4 -48.12 -45.58 28.71
CA LEU A 4 -47.52 -44.45 27.91
C LEU A 4 -46.83 -43.45 28.86
N HIS A 5 -45.86 -43.95 29.67
CA HIS A 5 -45.01 -43.05 30.46
C HIS A 5 -43.68 -43.75 30.79
N ALA A 6 -42.87 -44.03 29.77
CA ALA A 6 -41.50 -44.50 30.01
C ALA A 6 -40.56 -44.37 28.78
N THR A 7 -40.60 -43.27 28.04
CA THR A 7 -39.62 -43.05 26.93
C THR A 7 -39.19 -41.58 26.73
N ALA A 8 -39.28 -40.73 27.77
CA ALA A 8 -38.94 -39.31 27.64
C ALA A 8 -37.70 -38.85 28.46
N LEU A 9 -36.95 -39.74 29.09
CA LEU A 9 -35.81 -39.38 29.97
C LEU A 9 -34.42 -39.85 29.49
N GLY A 10 -34.31 -40.47 28.29
CA GLY A 10 -33.04 -41.04 27.80
C GLY A 10 -32.22 -40.14 26.83
N ASN A 11 -32.78 -39.06 26.27
CA ASN A 11 -32.14 -38.25 25.20
C ASN A 11 -31.52 -36.93 25.65
N GLY A 12 -31.54 -36.60 26.93
CA GLY A 12 -31.03 -35.31 27.45
C GLY A 12 -29.52 -35.28 27.71
N GLU A 13 -28.91 -36.40 28.03
CA GLU A 13 -27.48 -36.44 28.40
C GLU A 13 -26.55 -36.68 27.23
N GLN A 14 -26.97 -37.39 26.20
CA GLN A 14 -26.13 -37.66 25.03
C GLN A 14 -25.92 -36.41 24.15
N ASN A 15 -26.85 -35.42 24.16
CA ASN A 15 -26.72 -34.19 23.43
C ASN A 15 -25.84 -33.12 24.12
N ARG A 16 -25.59 -33.21 25.42
CA ARG A 16 -24.66 -32.30 26.12
C ARG A 16 -23.19 -32.69 25.88
N HIS A 17 -22.87 -33.95 25.71
CA HIS A 17 -21.50 -34.41 25.44
C HIS A 17 -21.04 -34.14 24.01
N ILE A 18 -21.95 -34.10 23.05
CA ILE A 18 -21.62 -33.82 21.63
C ILE A 18 -21.39 -32.31 21.40
N ARG A 19 -22.08 -31.42 22.12
CA ARG A 19 -21.83 -29.95 22.01
C ARG A 19 -20.50 -29.50 22.61
N HIS A 20 -19.98 -30.16 23.63
CA HIS A 20 -18.68 -29.80 24.22
C HIS A 20 -17.47 -30.29 23.42
N LYS A 21 -17.60 -31.32 22.59
CA LYS A 21 -16.49 -31.83 21.76
C LYS A 21 -16.27 -31.03 20.46
N ARG A 22 -17.28 -30.31 19.94
CA ARG A 22 -17.13 -29.51 18.70
C ARG A 22 -16.59 -28.08 18.91
N LEU A 23 -16.51 -27.56 20.10
CA LEU A 23 -16.01 -26.23 20.40
C LEU A 23 -14.53 -26.18 20.86
N ARG A 24 -13.91 -27.32 21.14
CA ARG A 24 -12.51 -27.39 21.57
C ARG A 24 -11.47 -27.00 20.53
N PRO A 25 -11.62 -27.15 19.18
CA PRO A 25 -10.61 -26.70 18.23
C PRO A 25 -10.55 -25.19 18.06
N LEU A 26 -11.66 -24.46 18.20
CA LEU A 26 -11.69 -22.99 18.04
C LEU A 26 -11.03 -22.24 19.21
N PHE A 27 -11.12 -22.78 20.43
CA PHE A 27 -10.43 -22.17 21.58
C PHE A 27 -8.92 -22.47 21.62
N ARG A 28 -8.48 -23.60 21.07
CA ARG A 28 -7.05 -23.90 20.92
C ARG A 28 -6.36 -22.99 19.89
N TRP A 29 -7.06 -22.58 18.86
CA TRP A 29 -6.53 -21.66 17.84
C TRP A 29 -6.28 -20.25 18.40
N ARG A 30 -7.20 -19.74 19.22
CA ARG A 30 -7.06 -18.43 19.89
C ARG A 30 -5.89 -18.40 20.89
N ALA A 31 -5.66 -19.48 21.61
CA ALA A 31 -4.56 -19.60 22.57
C ALA A 31 -3.19 -19.75 21.89
N SER A 32 -3.11 -20.35 20.70
CA SER A 32 -1.87 -20.48 19.95
C SER A 32 -1.42 -19.18 19.30
N ILE A 33 -2.35 -18.37 18.78
CA ILE A 33 -2.02 -17.04 18.21
C ILE A 33 -1.57 -16.07 19.31
N MET A 34 -2.22 -16.08 20.48
CA MET A 34 -1.79 -15.26 21.62
C MET A 34 -0.45 -15.72 22.21
N ARG A 35 -0.14 -17.03 22.24
CA ARG A 35 1.16 -17.52 22.72
C ARG A 35 2.30 -17.24 21.75
N ALA A 36 2.06 -17.25 20.43
CA ALA A 36 3.06 -16.85 19.45
C ALA A 36 3.43 -15.35 19.60
N PHE A 37 2.47 -14.50 19.95
CA PHE A 37 2.69 -13.07 20.15
C PHE A 37 3.41 -12.74 21.48
N VAL A 38 3.25 -13.57 22.53
CA VAL A 38 3.86 -13.36 23.86
C VAL A 38 5.25 -14.01 23.95
N LEU A 39 5.53 -15.10 23.22
CA LEU A 39 6.82 -15.79 23.27
C LEU A 39 7.93 -15.08 22.48
N GLN A 40 7.59 -14.18 21.56
CA GLN A 40 8.58 -13.40 20.82
C GLN A 40 9.12 -12.19 21.62
N SER A 41 8.54 -11.88 22.79
CA SER A 41 8.95 -10.76 23.65
C SER A 41 9.89 -11.15 24.80
N ARG A 42 10.25 -12.44 24.96
CA ARG A 42 11.16 -12.90 26.02
C ARG A 42 12.40 -13.58 25.43
N LYS A 43 13.40 -12.78 25.04
CA LYS A 43 14.80 -13.25 24.96
C LYS A 43 15.47 -13.08 26.33
N PRO A 44 16.18 -14.09 26.84
CA PRO A 44 16.85 -14.00 28.12
C PRO A 44 18.06 -13.06 28.03
N ARG A 45 18.15 -12.11 28.96
CA ARG A 45 19.35 -11.31 29.21
C ARG A 45 20.47 -12.24 29.69
N ARG A 46 21.47 -12.47 28.86
CA ARG A 46 22.76 -12.99 29.33
C ARG A 46 23.47 -11.87 30.11
N ARG A 47 23.59 -12.08 31.40
CA ARG A 47 24.54 -11.33 32.25
C ARG A 47 25.94 -11.81 31.87
N ILE A 48 26.76 -10.94 31.35
CA ILE A 48 28.21 -11.13 31.29
C ILE A 48 28.77 -10.45 32.53
N LEU A 49 29.26 -11.27 33.46
CA LEU A 49 30.10 -10.85 34.58
C LEU A 49 31.47 -10.49 34.02
N PHE A 50 31.84 -9.23 34.11
CA PHE A 50 33.24 -8.81 33.99
C PHE A 50 33.80 -8.68 35.42
N ALA A 51 34.70 -9.59 35.77
CA ALA A 51 35.59 -9.49 36.90
C ALA A 51 36.67 -8.45 36.61
N GLY A 52 36.97 -7.66 37.60
CA GLY A 52 37.88 -6.54 37.48
C GLY A 52 39.35 -6.96 37.36
N CYS A 53 40.11 -6.04 36.85
CA CYS A 53 41.52 -5.90 37.18
C CYS A 53 41.91 -4.42 37.15
N ILE A 54 42.27 -3.90 38.35
CA ILE A 54 42.82 -2.58 38.57
C ILE A 54 44.32 -2.66 38.27
N SER A 55 44.83 -1.78 37.42
CA SER A 55 46.26 -1.42 37.46
C SER A 55 46.43 0.03 36.99
N ARG A 56 46.92 0.84 37.92
CA ARG A 56 47.47 2.18 37.67
C ARG A 56 48.83 2.09 36.98
N SER A 57 49.07 2.89 35.97
CA SER A 57 50.39 3.51 35.79
C SER A 57 50.30 4.75 34.89
N THR A 58 50.73 5.81 35.42
CA THR A 58 51.15 7.10 34.87
C THR A 58 52.19 6.97 33.78
N LEU A 59 52.09 7.76 32.67
CA LEU A 59 53.24 8.46 32.07
C LEU A 59 52.80 9.41 30.93
N ARG A 60 53.46 10.58 30.92
CA ARG A 60 53.26 11.72 30.02
C ARG A 60 53.88 11.47 28.63
N PRO A 61 53.55 12.30 27.60
CA PRO A 61 53.92 12.11 26.20
C PRO A 61 55.29 12.72 25.87
N PRO A 62 55.88 12.39 24.74
CA PRO A 62 56.74 13.31 24.02
C PRO A 62 56.16 13.71 22.67
N ALA A 63 56.38 14.97 22.35
CA ALA A 63 56.25 15.57 21.04
C ALA A 63 57.34 15.00 20.09
N CYS A 64 57.01 14.88 18.79
CA CYS A 64 57.84 15.43 17.73
C CYS A 64 57.32 15.11 16.32
N LEU A 65 57.22 16.19 15.54
CA LEU A 65 57.66 16.39 14.16
C LEU A 65 56.90 15.77 12.96
N ALA A 66 56.56 16.72 12.16
CA ALA A 66 56.04 16.73 10.80
C ALA A 66 56.74 15.76 9.82
N GLN A 67 55.93 15.21 8.87
CA GLN A 67 56.25 15.27 7.45
C GLN A 67 55.05 15.02 6.55
N VAL A 68 54.98 15.84 5.57
CA VAL A 68 54.23 16.02 4.33
C VAL A 68 53.96 14.72 3.57
N GLY A 69 52.73 14.58 3.01
CA GLY A 69 52.51 13.68 1.87
C GLY A 69 51.03 13.31 1.62
N THR A 70 50.47 14.01 0.62
CA THR A 70 49.43 13.56 -0.32
C THR A 70 48.08 13.05 0.16
N GLY A 71 47.07 13.88 0.01
CA GLY A 71 45.79 13.65 -0.65
C GLY A 71 44.96 12.42 -0.31
N ALA A 72 44.20 12.45 0.78
CA ALA A 72 42.93 11.77 0.91
C ALA A 72 42.08 12.54 1.94
N GLY A 73 41.17 13.36 1.44
CA GLY A 73 40.23 14.12 2.28
C GLY A 73 39.32 13.17 3.07
N LEU A 74 39.75 12.81 4.28
CA LEU A 74 38.86 12.28 5.30
C LEU A 74 37.88 13.37 5.67
N CYS A 75 36.68 13.30 5.07
CA CYS A 75 35.51 14.06 5.50
C CYS A 75 35.17 13.59 6.91
N ALA A 76 35.71 14.31 7.92
CA ALA A 76 35.31 14.15 9.31
C ALA A 76 33.82 14.45 9.38
N LEU A 77 33.01 13.39 9.38
CA LEU A 77 31.60 13.46 9.78
C LEU A 77 31.56 14.04 11.19
N ARG A 78 31.32 15.34 11.25
CA ARG A 78 30.87 16.01 12.46
C ARG A 78 29.59 15.29 12.89
N THR A 79 29.68 14.33 13.78
CA THR A 79 28.56 13.81 14.55
C THR A 79 28.02 14.97 15.36
N SER A 80 27.09 15.74 14.78
CA SER A 80 26.27 16.64 15.57
C SER A 80 25.58 15.76 16.60
N SER A 81 25.84 16.02 17.88
CA SER A 81 25.14 15.38 19.00
C SER A 81 23.64 15.57 18.75
N ARG A 82 22.98 14.52 18.24
CA ARG A 82 21.52 14.49 18.15
C ARG A 82 21.00 14.63 19.57
N ALA A 83 20.45 15.77 19.92
CA ALA A 83 19.68 15.94 21.14
C ALA A 83 18.62 14.85 21.11
N GLN A 84 18.74 13.84 21.98
CA GLN A 84 17.77 12.74 22.05
C GLN A 84 16.44 13.33 22.50
N LEU A 85 15.47 13.40 21.60
CA LEU A 85 14.11 13.81 21.93
C LEU A 85 13.57 12.92 23.05
N PRO A 86 12.88 13.47 24.06
CA PRO A 86 12.29 12.69 25.13
C PRO A 86 11.38 11.59 24.57
N LEU A 87 11.46 10.37 25.09
CA LEU A 87 10.70 9.19 24.66
C LEU A 87 9.19 9.44 24.50
N ARG A 88 8.63 10.36 25.30
CA ARG A 88 7.21 10.77 25.24
C ARG A 88 6.90 11.57 23.96
N PHE A 89 7.83 12.41 23.50
CA PHE A 89 7.70 13.16 22.24
C PHE A 89 7.82 12.25 21.03
N MET A 90 8.74 11.29 21.05
CA MET A 90 8.88 10.29 20.00
C MET A 90 7.59 9.46 19.79
N LYS A 91 6.95 9.02 20.88
CA LYS A 91 5.68 8.28 20.80
C LYS A 91 4.55 9.14 20.23
N LYS A 92 4.37 10.37 20.73
CA LYS A 92 3.34 11.29 20.24
C LYS A 92 3.55 11.63 18.77
N GLY A 93 4.76 12.01 18.36
CA GLY A 93 5.09 12.33 16.97
C GLY A 93 4.82 11.16 16.01
N PHE A 94 5.16 9.94 16.42
CA PHE A 94 4.88 8.74 15.62
C PHE A 94 3.38 8.53 15.38
N TYR A 95 2.54 8.57 16.41
CA TYR A 95 1.10 8.40 16.25
C TYR A 95 0.47 9.54 15.44
N THR A 96 0.98 10.77 15.56
CA THR A 96 0.54 11.90 14.74
C THR A 96 0.84 11.66 13.27
N ILE A 97 2.01 11.13 12.93
CA ILE A 97 2.38 10.77 11.55
C ILE A 97 1.45 9.67 11.01
N ILE A 98 1.19 8.62 11.79
CA ILE A 98 0.30 7.53 11.39
C ILE A 98 -1.13 8.04 11.15
N ALA A 99 -1.65 8.91 12.04
CA ALA A 99 -2.97 9.51 11.87
C ALA A 99 -3.04 10.41 10.63
N ALA A 100 -2.05 11.29 10.43
CA ALA A 100 -1.97 12.15 9.24
C ALA A 100 -1.90 11.33 7.95
N GLN A 101 -1.09 10.26 7.93
CA GLN A 101 -0.98 9.34 6.80
C GLN A 101 -2.30 8.63 6.52
N PHE A 102 -2.96 8.10 7.56
CA PHE A 102 -4.24 7.42 7.41
C PHE A 102 -5.29 8.34 6.78
N ILE A 103 -5.45 9.56 7.31
CA ILE A 103 -6.45 10.52 6.85
C ILE A 103 -6.11 11.02 5.44
N SER A 104 -4.83 11.33 5.15
CA SER A 104 -4.40 11.76 3.81
C SER A 104 -4.62 10.66 2.76
N SER A 105 -4.25 9.41 3.07
CA SER A 105 -4.42 8.28 2.16
C SER A 105 -5.90 7.87 2.00
N LEU A 106 -6.72 8.03 3.05
CA LEU A 106 -8.17 7.86 2.97
C LEU A 106 -8.76 8.86 1.96
N ALA A 107 -8.36 10.12 2.03
CA ALA A 107 -8.78 11.15 1.10
C ALA A 107 -8.33 10.85 -0.34
N ASP A 108 -7.09 10.35 -0.56
CA ASP A 108 -6.58 9.97 -1.88
C ASP A 108 -7.48 8.91 -2.55
N ASN A 109 -7.92 7.89 -1.80
CA ASN A 109 -8.75 6.80 -2.32
C ASN A 109 -10.22 7.22 -2.49
N ALA A 110 -10.77 8.03 -1.58
CA ALA A 110 -12.12 8.59 -1.72
C ALA A 110 -12.19 9.55 -2.91
N LEU A 111 -11.14 10.35 -3.15
CA LEU A 111 -11.05 11.27 -4.28
C LEU A 111 -11.14 10.55 -5.62
N LEU A 112 -10.49 9.39 -5.77
CA LEU A 112 -10.56 8.62 -7.02
C LEU A 112 -12.02 8.30 -7.38
N ILE A 113 -12.80 7.81 -6.42
CA ILE A 113 -14.21 7.47 -6.63
C ILE A 113 -15.04 8.72 -6.94
N ALA A 114 -14.81 9.81 -6.21
CA ALA A 114 -15.50 11.08 -6.43
C ALA A 114 -15.17 11.70 -7.80
N ALA A 115 -13.90 11.62 -8.24
CA ALA A 115 -13.48 12.11 -9.55
C ALA A 115 -14.06 11.28 -10.71
N ILE A 116 -14.18 9.95 -10.54
CA ILE A 116 -14.87 9.08 -11.51
C ILE A 116 -16.37 9.46 -11.59
N ALA A 117 -17.01 9.72 -10.45
CA ALA A 117 -18.41 10.17 -10.42
C ALA A 117 -18.56 11.52 -11.13
N LEU A 118 -17.66 12.47 -10.89
CA LEU A 118 -17.68 13.77 -11.57
C LEU A 118 -17.51 13.63 -13.10
N LEU A 119 -16.60 12.74 -13.56
CA LEU A 119 -16.49 12.43 -15.00
C LEU A 119 -17.78 11.87 -15.59
N SER A 120 -18.53 11.09 -14.82
CA SER A 120 -19.83 10.56 -15.24
C SER A 120 -20.88 11.67 -15.36
N VAL A 121 -20.89 12.67 -14.46
CA VAL A 121 -21.79 13.84 -14.51
C VAL A 121 -21.53 14.68 -15.77
N ILE A 122 -20.27 14.92 -16.13
CA ILE A 122 -19.91 15.68 -17.35
C ILE A 122 -19.92 14.81 -18.63
N ARG A 123 -20.49 13.58 -18.55
CA ARG A 123 -20.63 12.63 -19.67
C ARG A 123 -19.34 12.37 -20.45
N SER A 124 -18.22 12.29 -19.75
CA SER A 124 -16.91 11.99 -20.35
C SER A 124 -16.88 10.58 -20.96
N ALA A 125 -16.09 10.40 -22.02
CA ALA A 125 -15.88 9.09 -22.64
C ALA A 125 -15.21 8.12 -21.65
N ALA A 126 -15.49 6.82 -21.77
CA ALA A 126 -15.00 5.79 -20.84
C ALA A 126 -13.45 5.73 -20.72
N TRP A 127 -12.75 6.05 -21.80
CA TRP A 127 -11.28 6.07 -21.84
C TRP A 127 -10.65 7.21 -21.01
N VAL A 128 -11.45 8.24 -20.62
CA VAL A 128 -10.99 9.34 -19.77
C VAL A 128 -10.76 8.90 -18.32
N THR A 129 -11.50 7.87 -17.86
CA THR A 129 -11.35 7.35 -16.48
C THR A 129 -9.92 6.90 -16.15
N PRO A 130 -9.24 6.06 -16.94
CA PRO A 130 -7.83 5.72 -16.65
C PRO A 130 -6.88 6.91 -16.78
N LEU A 131 -7.21 7.93 -17.58
CA LEU A 131 -6.37 9.14 -17.68
C LEU A 131 -6.31 9.92 -16.37
N LEU A 132 -7.34 9.89 -15.53
CA LEU A 132 -7.25 10.48 -14.17
C LEU A 132 -6.03 9.92 -13.44
N GLN A 133 -5.92 8.60 -13.39
CA GLN A 133 -4.83 7.94 -12.68
C GLN A 133 -3.48 8.15 -13.38
N ILE A 134 -3.46 8.27 -14.72
CA ILE A 134 -2.26 8.62 -15.50
C ILE A 134 -1.77 10.00 -15.10
N PHE A 135 -2.62 11.02 -15.08
CA PHE A 135 -2.24 12.39 -14.71
C PHE A 135 -1.72 12.47 -13.28
N PHE A 136 -2.31 11.72 -12.37
CA PHE A 136 -1.80 11.57 -11.00
C PHE A 136 -0.41 10.93 -10.97
N THR A 137 -0.23 9.82 -11.67
CA THR A 137 0.98 9.00 -11.60
C THR A 137 2.16 9.61 -12.36
N VAL A 138 1.91 10.37 -13.42
CA VAL A 138 2.94 11.13 -14.16
C VAL A 138 3.77 11.99 -13.22
N SER A 139 3.13 12.61 -12.23
CA SER A 139 3.81 13.44 -11.24
C SER A 139 4.88 12.65 -10.45
N TYR A 140 4.62 11.39 -10.11
CA TYR A 140 5.59 10.54 -9.41
C TYR A 140 6.80 10.20 -10.28
N VAL A 141 6.61 9.96 -11.57
CA VAL A 141 7.69 9.60 -12.50
C VAL A 141 8.55 10.83 -12.80
N LEU A 142 7.92 11.95 -13.13
CA LEU A 142 8.64 13.18 -13.48
C LEU A 142 9.40 13.78 -12.30
N LEU A 143 8.84 13.71 -11.11
CA LEU A 143 9.43 14.31 -9.92
C LEU A 143 10.35 13.34 -9.14
N ALA A 144 10.42 12.06 -9.49
CA ALA A 144 11.19 11.05 -8.76
C ALA A 144 12.62 11.47 -8.37
N PRO A 145 13.44 12.07 -9.26
CA PRO A 145 14.80 12.51 -8.88
C PRO A 145 14.81 13.73 -7.95
N PHE A 146 13.75 14.55 -7.95
CA PHE A 146 13.73 15.87 -7.30
C PHE A 146 13.03 15.89 -5.95
N VAL A 147 12.00 15.02 -5.76
CA VAL A 147 11.16 15.07 -4.55
C VAL A 147 11.93 14.74 -3.28
N GLY A 148 12.99 13.92 -3.36
CA GLY A 148 13.88 13.66 -2.23
C GLY A 148 14.61 14.92 -1.77
N ALA A 149 15.23 15.63 -2.69
CA ALA A 149 15.93 16.88 -2.42
C ALA A 149 14.98 17.98 -1.91
N PHE A 150 13.77 18.06 -2.47
CA PHE A 150 12.72 18.98 -2.00
C PHE A 150 12.31 18.64 -0.56
N ALA A 151 12.10 17.35 -0.27
CA ALA A 151 11.76 16.91 1.07
C ALA A 151 12.89 17.18 2.09
N ASP A 152 14.14 17.19 1.66
CA ASP A 152 15.30 17.47 2.51
C ASP A 152 15.58 18.98 2.69
N ALA A 153 15.19 19.81 1.71
CA ALA A 153 15.37 21.26 1.77
C ALA A 153 14.51 21.94 2.85
N LEU A 154 13.39 21.35 3.23
CA LEU A 154 12.44 21.87 4.19
C LEU A 154 12.26 20.92 5.39
N GLN A 155 11.69 21.43 6.49
CA GLN A 155 11.24 20.54 7.57
C GLN A 155 10.17 19.58 7.05
N LYS A 156 10.32 18.29 7.30
CA LYS A 156 9.41 17.25 6.78
C LYS A 156 7.94 17.53 7.08
N ARG A 157 7.62 18.08 8.28
CA ARG A 157 6.24 18.47 8.65
C ARG A 157 5.67 19.55 7.72
N HIS A 158 6.48 20.52 7.28
CA HIS A 158 6.05 21.56 6.37
C HIS A 158 5.85 21.00 4.94
N VAL A 159 6.73 20.09 4.50
CA VAL A 159 6.54 19.38 3.22
C VAL A 159 5.23 18.62 3.23
N MET A 160 4.92 17.86 4.30
CA MET A 160 3.67 17.11 4.42
C MET A 160 2.43 18.03 4.48
N PHE A 161 2.54 19.19 5.17
CA PHE A 161 1.49 20.21 5.19
C PHE A 161 1.24 20.79 3.79
N ILE A 162 2.29 21.28 3.11
CA ILE A 162 2.21 21.85 1.76
C ILE A 162 1.64 20.83 0.77
N SER A 163 2.06 19.57 0.88
CA SER A 163 1.58 18.49 0.04
C SER A 163 0.07 18.27 0.17
N ASN A 164 -0.46 18.22 1.41
CA ASN A 164 -1.89 18.08 1.63
C ASN A 164 -2.68 19.35 1.26
N ALA A 165 -2.11 20.54 1.46
CA ALA A 165 -2.69 21.80 0.98
C ALA A 165 -2.80 21.83 -0.56
N LEU A 166 -1.76 21.33 -1.25
CA LEU A 166 -1.77 21.19 -2.71
C LEU A 166 -2.81 20.16 -3.18
N LYS A 167 -2.99 19.05 -2.46
CA LYS A 167 -4.06 18.09 -2.76
C LYS A 167 -5.45 18.71 -2.55
N ALA A 168 -5.65 19.47 -1.48
CA ALA A 168 -6.89 20.19 -1.22
C ALA A 168 -7.19 21.23 -2.33
N SER A 169 -6.17 21.93 -2.84
CA SER A 169 -6.34 22.88 -3.95
C SER A 169 -6.79 22.17 -5.24
N GLY A 170 -6.33 20.94 -5.50
CA GLY A 170 -6.81 20.11 -6.60
C GLY A 170 -8.31 19.82 -6.50
N CYS A 171 -8.82 19.50 -5.29
CA CYS A 171 -10.26 19.34 -5.07
C CYS A 171 -11.01 20.67 -5.30
N MET A 172 -10.48 21.78 -4.81
CA MET A 172 -11.05 23.12 -5.05
C MET A 172 -11.14 23.44 -6.54
N MET A 173 -10.09 23.11 -7.32
CA MET A 173 -10.09 23.27 -8.77
C MET A 173 -11.23 22.50 -9.44
N MET A 174 -11.50 21.24 -9.00
CA MET A 174 -12.62 20.44 -9.52
C MET A 174 -13.97 21.09 -9.19
N ILE A 175 -14.16 21.58 -7.95
CA ILE A 175 -15.36 22.31 -7.53
C ILE A 175 -15.53 23.60 -8.35
N ALA A 176 -14.45 24.28 -8.68
CA ALA A 176 -14.43 25.49 -9.52
C ALA A 176 -14.65 25.21 -11.02
N GLY A 177 -14.87 23.94 -11.43
CA GLY A 177 -15.16 23.57 -12.81
C GLY A 177 -13.93 23.30 -13.68
N VAL A 178 -12.73 23.26 -13.11
CA VAL A 178 -11.53 22.82 -13.84
C VAL A 178 -11.65 21.34 -14.18
N HIS A 179 -11.23 20.96 -15.38
CA HIS A 179 -11.36 19.56 -15.84
C HIS A 179 -10.69 18.58 -14.87
N PRO A 180 -11.37 17.50 -14.45
CA PRO A 180 -10.90 16.58 -13.40
C PRO A 180 -9.50 16.03 -13.63
N MET A 181 -9.09 15.77 -14.88
CA MET A 181 -7.74 15.27 -15.20
C MET A 181 -6.63 16.23 -14.76
N ILE A 182 -6.77 17.53 -15.05
CA ILE A 182 -5.76 18.54 -14.70
C ILE A 182 -5.69 18.68 -13.18
N ALA A 183 -6.85 18.84 -12.55
CA ALA A 183 -6.95 18.99 -11.10
C ALA A 183 -6.41 17.75 -10.35
N TYR A 184 -6.68 16.54 -10.88
CA TYR A 184 -6.16 15.30 -10.30
C TYR A 184 -4.64 15.16 -10.49
N GLY A 185 -4.09 15.72 -11.58
CA GLY A 185 -2.64 15.88 -11.76
C GLY A 185 -2.01 16.74 -10.66
N VAL A 186 -2.65 17.87 -10.31
CA VAL A 186 -2.19 18.72 -9.18
C VAL A 186 -2.19 17.95 -7.86
N VAL A 187 -3.22 17.13 -7.62
CA VAL A 187 -3.24 16.21 -6.46
C VAL A 187 -2.06 15.24 -6.51
N GLY A 188 -1.72 14.72 -7.69
CA GLY A 188 -0.57 13.85 -7.92
C GLY A 188 0.77 14.51 -7.56
N PHE A 189 0.96 15.80 -7.86
CA PHE A 189 2.14 16.57 -7.42
C PHE A 189 2.26 16.59 -5.89
N GLY A 190 1.15 16.88 -5.19
CA GLY A 190 1.11 16.85 -3.74
C GLY A 190 1.45 15.46 -3.19
N ALA A 191 0.89 14.41 -3.77
CA ALA A 191 1.11 13.03 -3.35
C ALA A 191 2.57 12.57 -3.57
N ALA A 192 3.18 12.94 -4.71
CA ALA A 192 4.57 12.62 -5.01
C ALA A 192 5.55 13.28 -4.02
N ALA A 193 5.31 14.54 -3.64
CA ALA A 193 6.12 15.27 -2.67
C ALA A 193 5.92 14.75 -1.22
N TYR A 194 4.72 14.28 -0.88
CA TYR A 194 4.40 13.73 0.43
C TYR A 194 5.18 12.45 0.76
N SER A 195 5.39 11.59 -0.23
CA SER A 195 5.96 10.25 -0.04
C SER A 195 7.37 10.26 0.60
N PRO A 196 8.39 10.97 0.08
CA PRO A 196 9.72 10.99 0.69
C PRO A 196 9.74 11.66 2.06
N ALA A 197 8.91 12.68 2.30
CA ALA A 197 8.81 13.33 3.61
C ALA A 197 8.26 12.38 4.67
N LYS A 198 7.24 11.60 4.34
CA LYS A 198 6.61 10.59 5.21
C LYS A 198 7.59 9.52 5.69
N TYR A 199 8.40 8.98 4.81
CA TYR A 199 9.40 7.96 5.16
C TYR A 199 10.62 8.60 5.84
N GLY A 200 11.05 9.76 5.36
CA GLY A 200 12.20 10.49 5.92
C GLY A 200 11.99 10.88 7.38
N ILE A 201 10.81 11.36 7.75
CA ILE A 201 10.55 11.77 9.14
C ILE A 201 10.59 10.59 10.13
N LEU A 202 10.25 9.37 9.70
CA LEU A 202 10.36 8.18 10.55
C LEU A 202 11.81 7.88 10.92
N THR A 203 12.74 8.04 9.97
CA THR A 203 14.17 7.80 10.21
C THR A 203 14.80 8.88 11.10
N GLU A 204 14.23 10.09 11.10
CA GLU A 204 14.66 11.19 11.97
C GLU A 204 14.11 11.03 13.39
N LEU A 205 12.88 10.53 13.54
CA LEU A 205 12.16 10.48 14.81
C LEU A 205 12.44 9.21 15.61
N LEU A 206 12.79 8.10 14.94
CA LEU A 206 12.90 6.79 15.56
C LEU A 206 14.31 6.20 15.40
N PRO A 207 14.79 5.46 16.42
CA PRO A 207 16.05 4.71 16.31
C PRO A 207 15.89 3.55 15.31
N ALA A 208 17.00 3.11 14.70
CA ALA A 208 17.03 2.12 13.62
C ALA A 208 16.30 0.81 13.98
N GLU A 209 16.40 0.35 15.23
CA GLU A 209 15.77 -0.90 15.71
C GLU A 209 14.24 -0.85 15.68
N LYS A 210 13.65 0.36 15.65
CA LYS A 210 12.20 0.57 15.63
C LYS A 210 11.64 0.85 14.23
N LEU A 211 12.50 1.13 13.25
CA LEU A 211 12.08 1.53 11.90
C LEU A 211 11.27 0.45 11.19
N VAL A 212 11.66 -0.82 11.31
CA VAL A 212 10.93 -1.94 10.69
C VAL A 212 9.49 -2.00 11.21
N LYS A 213 9.31 -1.86 12.55
CA LYS A 213 7.99 -1.85 13.17
C LYS A 213 7.18 -0.61 12.77
N ALA A 214 7.84 0.54 12.67
CA ALA A 214 7.21 1.79 12.29
C ALA A 214 6.72 1.76 10.83
N ASN A 215 7.52 1.24 9.91
CA ASN A 215 7.13 1.03 8.52
C ASN A 215 5.94 0.06 8.41
N ALA A 216 5.93 -1.04 9.17
CA ALA A 216 4.80 -1.97 9.17
C ALA A 216 3.49 -1.28 9.62
N TRP A 217 3.53 -0.42 10.65
CA TRP A 217 2.38 0.38 11.06
C TRP A 217 1.94 1.37 9.98
N LEU A 218 2.90 2.04 9.32
CA LEU A 218 2.62 2.99 8.25
C LEU A 218 1.93 2.32 7.06
N GLU A 219 2.45 1.17 6.63
CA GLU A 219 1.86 0.39 5.54
C GLU A 219 0.49 -0.18 5.91
N SER A 220 0.33 -0.67 7.15
CA SER A 220 -0.98 -1.14 7.64
C SER A 220 -2.02 -0.01 7.66
N ALA A 221 -1.62 1.20 8.07
CA ALA A 221 -2.47 2.38 8.03
C ALA A 221 -2.85 2.74 6.58
N THR A 222 -1.91 2.64 5.64
CA THR A 222 -2.14 2.89 4.21
C THR A 222 -3.13 1.89 3.62
N VAL A 223 -2.96 0.59 3.88
CA VAL A 223 -3.90 -0.46 3.41
C VAL A 223 -5.29 -0.25 3.99
N LEU A 224 -5.40 -0.01 5.31
CA LEU A 224 -6.68 0.24 5.97
C LEU A 224 -7.35 1.49 5.42
N SER A 225 -6.58 2.57 5.19
CA SER A 225 -7.11 3.82 4.62
C SER A 225 -7.58 3.64 3.17
N THR A 226 -6.96 2.76 2.40
CA THR A 226 -7.42 2.43 1.04
C THR A 226 -8.79 1.76 1.08
N ILE A 227 -8.98 0.78 1.96
CA ILE A 227 -10.26 0.09 2.13
C ILE A 227 -11.35 1.09 2.55
N VAL A 228 -11.12 1.80 3.65
CA VAL A 228 -12.09 2.74 4.23
C VAL A 228 -12.35 3.91 3.28
N GLY A 229 -11.29 4.47 2.65
CA GLY A 229 -11.40 5.60 1.74
C GLY A 229 -12.22 5.27 0.50
N THR A 230 -12.01 4.10 -0.11
CA THR A 230 -12.80 3.64 -1.26
C THR A 230 -14.28 3.45 -0.86
N MET A 231 -14.56 2.87 0.31
CA MET A 231 -15.93 2.67 0.81
C MET A 231 -16.60 4.01 1.14
N VAL A 232 -15.89 4.94 1.80
CA VAL A 232 -16.38 6.29 2.09
C VAL A 232 -16.64 7.05 0.80
N GLY A 233 -15.73 7.02 -0.18
CA GLY A 233 -15.94 7.60 -1.50
C GLY A 233 -17.22 7.06 -2.16
N GLY A 234 -17.43 5.75 -2.11
CA GLY A 234 -18.66 5.11 -2.60
C GLY A 234 -19.92 5.56 -1.86
N ALA A 235 -19.86 5.72 -0.54
CA ALA A 235 -20.99 6.20 0.26
C ALA A 235 -21.34 7.66 -0.07
N LEU A 236 -20.34 8.51 -0.28
CA LEU A 236 -20.52 9.93 -0.61
C LEU A 236 -21.17 10.17 -1.99
N ILE A 237 -21.11 9.19 -2.90
CA ILE A 237 -21.77 9.25 -4.23
C ILE A 237 -22.98 8.31 -4.31
N SER A 238 -23.52 7.87 -3.19
CA SER A 238 -24.68 6.98 -3.15
C SER A 238 -25.98 7.75 -3.41
N THR A 239 -27.05 7.02 -3.73
CA THR A 239 -28.41 7.58 -3.86
C THR A 239 -28.90 8.26 -2.59
N PHE A 240 -28.38 7.87 -1.42
CA PHE A 240 -28.64 8.57 -0.17
C PHE A 240 -28.02 9.97 -0.16
N ALA A 241 -26.77 10.09 -0.62
CA ALA A 241 -26.09 11.38 -0.75
C ALA A 241 -26.78 12.29 -1.78
N ASP A 242 -27.28 11.75 -2.91
CA ASP A 242 -28.07 12.51 -3.89
C ASP A 242 -29.35 13.07 -3.24
N ARG A 243 -30.09 12.26 -2.48
CA ARG A 243 -31.28 12.71 -1.74
C ARG A 243 -30.96 13.78 -0.70
N PHE A 244 -29.84 13.60 0.03
CA PHE A 244 -29.38 14.58 1.01
C PHE A 244 -29.10 15.93 0.35
N VAL A 245 -28.34 15.95 -0.76
CA VAL A 245 -28.03 17.18 -1.51
C VAL A 245 -29.31 17.85 -2.03
N ALA A 246 -30.26 17.08 -2.56
CA ALA A 246 -31.55 17.59 -3.06
C ALA A 246 -32.39 18.28 -1.98
N HIS A 247 -32.32 17.82 -0.72
CA HIS A 247 -33.06 18.40 0.39
C HIS A 247 -32.30 19.53 1.11
N ALA A 248 -30.96 19.48 1.12
CA ALA A 248 -30.16 20.40 1.91
C ALA A 248 -29.98 21.80 1.26
N HIS A 249 -30.33 21.97 -0.02
CA HIS A 249 -30.22 23.22 -0.80
C HIS A 249 -28.94 24.02 -0.58
N LEU A 250 -27.78 23.31 -0.56
CA LEU A 250 -26.49 23.93 -0.31
C LEU A 250 -26.03 24.74 -1.53
N PRO A 251 -25.63 26.02 -1.37
CA PRO A 251 -25.44 26.95 -2.51
C PRO A 251 -24.30 26.57 -3.47
N LEU A 252 -23.33 25.74 -3.00
CA LEU A 252 -22.15 25.33 -3.77
C LEU A 252 -22.14 23.84 -4.17
N ILE A 253 -23.09 23.04 -3.65
CA ILE A 253 -23.14 21.59 -3.82
C ILE A 253 -24.40 21.25 -4.63
N ARG A 254 -24.21 20.90 -5.90
CA ARG A 254 -25.29 20.62 -6.84
C ARG A 254 -25.51 19.11 -7.06
N SER A 255 -24.50 18.29 -6.75
CA SER A 255 -24.54 16.85 -6.95
C SER A 255 -23.83 16.11 -5.80
N SER A 256 -24.06 14.81 -5.69
CA SER A 256 -23.30 13.97 -4.76
C SER A 256 -21.80 13.96 -5.07
N ALA A 257 -21.41 14.16 -6.31
CA ALA A 257 -20.00 14.30 -6.70
C ALA A 257 -19.38 15.59 -6.10
N ASP A 258 -20.12 16.73 -6.11
CA ASP A 258 -19.65 17.96 -5.47
C ASP A 258 -19.55 17.81 -3.96
N LEU A 259 -20.53 17.14 -3.33
CA LEU A 259 -20.50 16.82 -1.91
C LEU A 259 -19.25 15.98 -1.57
N ALA A 260 -18.96 14.97 -2.38
CA ALA A 260 -17.79 14.11 -2.20
C ALA A 260 -16.48 14.90 -2.35
N MET A 261 -16.39 15.79 -3.35
CA MET A 261 -15.22 16.67 -3.52
C MET A 261 -14.99 17.59 -2.33
N PHE A 262 -16.08 18.19 -1.80
CA PHE A 262 -16.00 19.06 -0.64
C PHE A 262 -15.59 18.29 0.63
N ALA A 263 -16.15 17.11 0.86
CA ALA A 263 -15.80 16.23 1.97
C ALA A 263 -14.32 15.78 1.91
N VAL A 264 -13.83 15.41 0.72
CA VAL A 264 -12.44 15.02 0.50
C VAL A 264 -11.49 16.21 0.70
N MET A 265 -11.84 17.41 0.18
CA MET A 265 -11.08 18.64 0.41
C MET A 265 -10.93 18.93 1.90
N LEU A 266 -12.02 18.83 2.66
CA LEU A 266 -11.98 19.00 4.12
C LEU A 266 -11.11 17.94 4.78
N THR A 267 -11.14 16.70 4.31
CA THR A 267 -10.31 15.60 4.82
C THR A 267 -8.81 15.90 4.60
N TYR A 268 -8.43 16.44 3.44
CA TYR A 268 -7.05 16.91 3.21
C TYR A 268 -6.67 18.11 4.10
N ALA A 269 -7.58 19.04 4.32
CA ALA A 269 -7.35 20.16 5.22
C ALA A 269 -7.12 19.68 6.67
N ILE A 270 -7.88 18.69 7.13
CA ILE A 270 -7.68 18.04 8.43
C ILE A 270 -6.31 17.34 8.47
N ALA A 271 -5.95 16.59 7.43
CA ALA A 271 -4.63 15.94 7.34
C ALA A 271 -3.49 16.97 7.37
N ALA A 272 -3.64 18.10 6.65
CA ALA A 272 -2.68 19.20 6.67
C ALA A 272 -2.55 19.80 8.09
N ALA A 273 -3.67 20.06 8.75
CA ALA A 273 -3.68 20.57 10.12
C ALA A 273 -2.98 19.62 11.11
N ILE A 274 -3.22 18.30 10.98
CA ILE A 274 -2.55 17.29 11.82
C ILE A 274 -1.03 17.31 11.60
N ASN A 275 -0.56 17.55 10.38
CA ASN A 275 0.88 17.60 10.09
C ASN A 275 1.60 18.75 10.84
N ILE A 276 0.92 19.83 11.19
CA ILE A 276 1.49 20.93 11.97
C ILE A 276 1.89 20.45 13.38
N PHE A 277 1.15 19.49 13.95
CA PHE A 277 1.43 18.93 15.27
C PHE A 277 2.56 17.90 15.30
N ILE A 278 3.15 17.57 14.14
CA ILE A 278 4.35 16.74 14.08
C ILE A 278 5.52 17.51 14.67
N PRO A 279 6.25 16.96 15.67
CA PRO A 279 7.35 17.66 16.30
C PRO A 279 8.50 17.92 15.33
N ASP A 280 9.20 19.04 15.50
CA ASP A 280 10.44 19.30 14.77
C ASP A 280 11.52 18.31 15.24
N THR A 281 12.10 17.59 14.30
CA THR A 281 13.18 16.62 14.58
C THR A 281 14.54 17.28 14.77
N GLY A 282 14.66 18.57 14.41
CA GLY A 282 15.93 19.30 14.42
C GLY A 282 16.90 18.89 13.29
N ALA A 283 16.57 17.89 12.51
CA ALA A 283 17.39 17.47 11.37
C ALA A 283 17.40 18.57 10.30
N ARG A 284 18.59 18.88 9.79
CA ARG A 284 18.80 19.83 8.70
C ARG A 284 19.75 19.21 7.70
N TYR A 285 19.35 19.23 6.44
CA TYR A 285 20.13 18.67 5.34
C TYR A 285 20.64 19.78 4.42
N PRO A 286 21.80 19.60 3.78
CA PRO A 286 22.28 20.56 2.78
C PRO A 286 21.27 20.68 1.64
N ASN A 287 21.01 21.92 1.22
CA ASN A 287 20.14 22.14 0.06
C ASN A 287 20.88 21.71 -1.22
N ARG A 288 20.46 20.59 -1.83
CA ARG A 288 21.03 20.04 -3.08
C ARG A 288 20.20 20.36 -4.31
N LEU A 289 19.11 21.14 -4.18
CA LEU A 289 18.27 21.52 -5.32
C LEU A 289 19.00 22.35 -6.39
N SER A 290 20.17 22.91 -6.05
CA SER A 290 21.03 23.66 -6.98
C SER A 290 21.77 22.79 -8.00
N GLU A 291 21.84 21.46 -7.81
CA GLU A 291 22.58 20.53 -8.66
C GLU A 291 21.67 19.44 -9.27
N PRO A 292 20.66 19.78 -10.11
CA PRO A 292 19.65 18.83 -10.59
C PRO A 292 20.25 17.70 -11.45
N THR A 293 21.29 18.00 -12.21
CA THR A 293 21.98 17.00 -13.07
C THR A 293 22.65 15.90 -12.26
N LYS A 294 23.24 16.26 -11.11
CA LYS A 294 23.86 15.30 -10.21
C LYS A 294 22.82 14.39 -9.53
N LEU A 295 21.69 14.95 -9.14
CA LEU A 295 20.58 14.15 -8.57
C LEU A 295 20.07 13.09 -9.56
N VAL A 296 19.95 13.46 -10.85
CA VAL A 296 19.55 12.51 -11.91
C VAL A 296 20.64 11.45 -12.14
N SER A 297 21.92 11.84 -12.16
CA SER A 297 23.04 10.90 -12.32
C SER A 297 23.11 9.90 -11.19
N ASP A 298 22.98 10.34 -9.93
CA ASP A 298 23.00 9.47 -8.75
C ASP A 298 21.82 8.49 -8.78
N PHE A 299 20.64 8.96 -9.17
CA PHE A 299 19.46 8.12 -9.35
C PHE A 299 19.66 7.04 -10.42
N TYR A 300 20.22 7.41 -11.57
CA TYR A 300 20.51 6.46 -12.66
C TYR A 300 21.53 5.40 -12.25
N HIS A 301 22.56 5.78 -11.49
CA HIS A 301 23.51 4.82 -10.93
C HIS A 301 22.82 3.79 -10.03
N CYS A 302 21.98 4.25 -9.09
CA CYS A 302 21.22 3.38 -8.20
C CYS A 302 20.26 2.45 -8.95
N PHE A 303 19.63 2.94 -10.02
CA PHE A 303 18.79 2.16 -10.91
C PHE A 303 19.55 1.00 -11.55
N ASN A 304 20.73 1.28 -12.12
CA ASN A 304 21.55 0.26 -12.76
C ASN A 304 22.05 -0.80 -11.78
N VAL A 305 22.46 -0.40 -10.57
CA VAL A 305 22.93 -1.34 -9.53
C VAL A 305 21.83 -2.35 -9.16
N LEU A 306 20.58 -1.88 -8.93
CA LEU A 306 19.48 -2.78 -8.56
C LEU A 306 19.05 -3.70 -9.71
N TRP A 307 19.08 -3.23 -10.96
CA TRP A 307 18.75 -4.06 -12.13
C TRP A 307 19.88 -5.04 -12.51
N ALA A 308 21.12 -4.78 -12.12
CA ALA A 308 22.26 -5.68 -12.32
C ALA A 308 22.29 -6.84 -11.31
N ASP A 309 21.79 -6.65 -10.09
CA ASP A 309 21.76 -7.70 -9.06
C ASP A 309 20.69 -8.76 -9.38
N LYS A 310 21.11 -10.04 -9.40
CA LYS A 310 20.26 -11.16 -9.85
C LYS A 310 19.01 -11.40 -8.98
N LEU A 311 19.10 -11.10 -7.68
CA LEU A 311 18.00 -11.29 -6.75
C LEU A 311 17.09 -10.06 -6.71
N ALA A 312 17.69 -8.86 -6.61
CA ALA A 312 16.95 -7.60 -6.63
C ALA A 312 16.20 -7.42 -7.95
N GLN A 313 16.78 -7.81 -9.09
CA GLN A 313 16.15 -7.76 -10.41
C GLN A 313 14.83 -8.52 -10.44
N ILE A 314 14.77 -9.76 -9.92
CA ILE A 314 13.53 -10.56 -9.88
C ILE A 314 12.49 -9.88 -9.00
N ALA A 315 12.88 -9.49 -7.78
CA ALA A 315 11.97 -8.83 -6.85
C ALA A 315 11.46 -7.48 -7.41
N LEU A 316 12.33 -6.67 -8.02
CA LEU A 316 11.97 -5.41 -8.65
C LEU A 316 11.01 -5.62 -9.83
N TRP A 317 11.31 -6.59 -10.72
CA TRP A 317 10.43 -6.91 -11.85
C TRP A 317 9.02 -7.28 -11.39
N VAL A 318 8.91 -8.27 -10.48
CA VAL A 318 7.59 -8.79 -10.10
C VAL A 318 6.80 -7.80 -9.26
N THR A 319 7.45 -7.03 -8.38
CA THR A 319 6.76 -5.97 -7.61
C THR A 319 6.28 -4.85 -8.51
N THR A 320 7.08 -4.46 -9.50
CA THR A 320 6.73 -3.47 -10.54
C THR A 320 5.51 -3.91 -11.33
N LEU A 321 5.52 -5.15 -11.84
CA LEU A 321 4.42 -5.73 -12.60
C LEU A 321 3.12 -5.81 -11.79
N MET A 322 3.22 -6.32 -10.56
CA MET A 322 2.04 -6.51 -9.70
C MET A 322 1.45 -5.18 -9.26
N TRP A 323 2.28 -4.15 -9.02
CA TRP A 323 1.79 -2.83 -8.64
C TRP A 323 1.05 -2.15 -9.79
N GLY A 324 1.61 -2.17 -11.01
CA GLY A 324 0.94 -1.68 -12.21
C GLY A 324 -0.36 -2.43 -12.49
N GLY A 325 -0.34 -3.77 -12.35
CA GLY A 325 -1.52 -4.62 -12.47
C GLY A 325 -2.59 -4.31 -11.42
N ALA A 326 -2.21 -4.08 -10.16
CA ALA A 326 -3.15 -3.81 -9.08
C ALA A 326 -3.93 -2.50 -9.31
N VAL A 327 -3.22 -1.41 -9.70
CA VAL A 327 -3.86 -0.12 -9.99
C VAL A 327 -4.80 -0.22 -11.20
N THR A 328 -4.38 -0.93 -12.25
CA THR A 328 -5.24 -1.15 -13.44
C THR A 328 -6.45 -2.01 -13.09
N MET A 329 -6.26 -3.09 -12.30
CA MET A 329 -7.35 -3.94 -11.82
C MET A 329 -8.33 -3.21 -10.91
N GLN A 330 -7.89 -2.22 -10.14
CA GLN A 330 -8.78 -1.37 -9.36
C GLN A 330 -9.85 -0.71 -10.24
N LEU A 331 -9.45 -0.13 -11.37
CA LEU A 331 -10.39 0.48 -12.32
C LEU A 331 -11.20 -0.58 -13.08
N LEU A 332 -10.59 -1.68 -13.44
CA LEU A 332 -11.26 -2.79 -14.14
C LEU A 332 -12.33 -3.45 -13.28
N VAL A 333 -12.10 -3.63 -11.98
CA VAL A 333 -13.10 -4.18 -11.05
C VAL A 333 -14.32 -3.26 -10.96
N LEU A 334 -14.12 -1.94 -10.87
CA LEU A 334 -15.23 -0.97 -10.89
C LEU A 334 -16.05 -1.09 -12.18
N LYS A 335 -15.38 -1.15 -13.33
CA LYS A 335 -16.03 -1.29 -14.65
C LYS A 335 -16.72 -2.64 -14.79
N TRP A 336 -16.06 -3.72 -14.39
CA TRP A 336 -16.62 -5.08 -14.42
C TRP A 336 -17.87 -5.22 -13.56
N ALA A 337 -17.83 -4.71 -12.32
CA ALA A 337 -18.97 -4.75 -11.42
C ALA A 337 -20.19 -4.00 -11.99
N ASN A 338 -19.95 -2.89 -12.69
CA ASN A 338 -21.00 -2.14 -13.36
C ASN A 338 -21.57 -2.90 -14.58
N VAL A 339 -20.71 -3.39 -15.47
CA VAL A 339 -21.13 -4.00 -16.74
C VAL A 339 -21.65 -5.44 -16.54
N ASN A 340 -20.92 -6.27 -15.79
CA ASN A 340 -21.23 -7.70 -15.65
C ASN A 340 -22.25 -8.01 -14.56
N LEU A 341 -22.26 -7.22 -13.47
CA LEU A 341 -23.17 -7.42 -12.33
C LEU A 341 -24.29 -6.38 -12.25
N GLY A 342 -24.23 -5.31 -13.07
CA GLY A 342 -25.25 -4.24 -13.07
C GLY A 342 -25.21 -3.38 -11.80
N LEU A 343 -24.07 -3.29 -11.11
CA LEU A 343 -23.92 -2.52 -9.88
C LEU A 343 -23.69 -1.04 -10.17
N SER A 344 -24.26 -0.17 -9.33
CA SER A 344 -23.90 1.26 -9.33
C SER A 344 -22.44 1.45 -8.91
N LEU A 345 -21.85 2.59 -9.26
CA LEU A 345 -20.47 2.93 -8.89
C LEU A 345 -20.25 2.86 -7.36
N SER A 346 -21.24 3.29 -6.57
CA SER A 346 -21.23 3.19 -5.11
C SER A 346 -21.07 1.73 -4.64
N LYS A 347 -21.91 0.82 -5.15
CA LYS A 347 -21.83 -0.61 -4.81
C LYS A 347 -20.54 -1.27 -5.32
N ALA A 348 -20.08 -0.87 -6.50
CA ALA A 348 -18.81 -1.32 -7.06
C ALA A 348 -17.61 -0.87 -6.21
N ALA A 349 -17.65 0.35 -5.65
CA ALA A 349 -16.64 0.85 -4.73
C ALA A 349 -16.56 0.04 -3.43
N VAL A 350 -17.73 -0.38 -2.88
CA VAL A 350 -17.75 -1.30 -1.72
C VAL A 350 -17.10 -2.64 -2.08
N MET A 351 -17.40 -3.19 -3.25
CA MET A 351 -16.79 -4.45 -3.74
C MET A 351 -15.26 -4.30 -3.90
N GLN A 352 -14.80 -3.16 -4.39
CA GLN A 352 -13.37 -2.82 -4.45
C GLN A 352 -12.74 -2.78 -3.05
N GLY A 353 -13.43 -2.21 -2.06
CA GLY A 353 -12.99 -2.21 -0.65
C GLY A 353 -12.83 -3.63 -0.10
N VAL A 354 -13.71 -4.55 -0.47
CA VAL A 354 -13.63 -5.98 -0.08
C VAL A 354 -12.41 -6.66 -0.72
N THR A 355 -12.02 -6.28 -1.95
CA THR A 355 -10.76 -6.73 -2.56
C THR A 355 -9.55 -6.29 -1.71
N GLY A 356 -9.57 -5.04 -1.21
CA GLY A 356 -8.56 -4.54 -0.27
C GLY A 356 -8.49 -5.36 1.03
N LEU A 357 -9.64 -5.78 1.58
CA LEU A 357 -9.66 -6.68 2.73
C LEU A 357 -8.97 -8.02 2.41
N GLY A 358 -9.22 -8.57 1.21
CA GLY A 358 -8.51 -9.74 0.72
C GLY A 358 -6.98 -9.53 0.72
N ILE A 359 -6.49 -8.39 0.21
CA ILE A 359 -5.06 -8.03 0.21
C ILE A 359 -4.50 -8.07 1.63
N ALA A 360 -5.19 -7.49 2.61
CA ALA A 360 -4.75 -7.45 4.00
C ALA A 360 -4.65 -8.87 4.61
N VAL A 361 -5.65 -9.72 4.35
CA VAL A 361 -5.67 -11.13 4.80
C VAL A 361 -4.52 -11.92 4.15
N GLY A 362 -4.33 -11.79 2.84
CA GLY A 362 -3.24 -12.45 2.12
C GLY A 362 -1.86 -12.01 2.59
N ALA A 363 -1.67 -10.71 2.82
CA ALA A 363 -0.43 -10.14 3.35
C ALA A 363 -0.11 -10.68 4.76
N ALA A 364 -1.11 -10.76 5.64
CA ALA A 364 -0.96 -11.33 6.98
C ALA A 364 -0.60 -12.83 6.93
N ALA A 365 -1.25 -13.58 6.04
CA ALA A 365 -0.94 -14.99 5.82
C ALA A 365 0.50 -15.19 5.30
N ALA A 366 0.94 -14.38 4.33
CA ALA A 366 2.32 -14.43 3.82
C ALA A 366 3.34 -14.14 4.92
N ALA A 367 3.12 -13.08 5.72
CA ALA A 367 4.01 -12.72 6.82
C ALA A 367 4.12 -13.82 7.89
N ALA A 368 3.06 -14.60 8.08
CA ALA A 368 3.04 -15.71 9.04
C ALA A 368 3.68 -17.01 8.50
N LEU A 369 3.56 -17.26 7.19
CA LEU A 369 3.88 -18.56 6.58
C LEU A 369 5.18 -18.57 5.80
N ILE A 370 5.62 -17.42 5.26
CA ILE A 370 6.74 -17.34 4.31
C ILE A 370 7.93 -16.63 4.97
N PRO A 371 8.98 -17.34 5.39
CA PRO A 371 10.22 -16.72 5.83
C PRO A 371 10.99 -16.12 4.63
N LEU A 372 11.84 -15.12 4.87
CA LEU A 372 12.62 -14.42 3.83
C LEU A 372 13.36 -15.40 2.90
N ARG A 373 13.99 -16.43 3.46
CA ARG A 373 14.74 -17.46 2.70
C ARG A 373 13.89 -18.24 1.68
N ARG A 374 12.56 -18.30 1.89
CA ARG A 374 11.63 -18.99 0.99
C ARG A 374 10.77 -18.02 0.17
N SER A 375 11.10 -16.74 0.16
CA SER A 375 10.24 -15.72 -0.48
C SER A 375 10.06 -15.95 -1.98
N LEU A 376 11.05 -16.53 -2.69
CA LEU A 376 10.90 -16.88 -4.11
C LEU A 376 9.88 -18.00 -4.37
N SER A 377 9.52 -18.80 -3.36
CA SER A 377 8.52 -19.88 -3.49
C SER A 377 7.11 -19.36 -3.79
N VAL A 378 6.84 -18.06 -3.60
CA VAL A 378 5.53 -17.47 -3.90
C VAL A 378 5.36 -17.09 -5.37
N LEU A 379 6.39 -17.19 -6.24
CA LEU A 379 6.28 -16.86 -7.66
C LEU A 379 5.09 -17.55 -8.38
N PRO A 380 4.76 -18.84 -8.11
CA PRO A 380 3.57 -19.47 -8.68
C PRO A 380 2.25 -18.80 -8.28
N VAL A 381 2.17 -18.17 -7.10
CA VAL A 381 0.97 -17.45 -6.65
C VAL A 381 0.69 -16.25 -7.56
N GLY A 382 1.73 -15.56 -8.04
CA GLY A 382 1.57 -14.49 -9.02
C GLY A 382 0.96 -14.96 -10.35
N ILE A 383 1.33 -16.18 -10.82
CA ILE A 383 0.71 -16.81 -12.00
C ILE A 383 -0.78 -17.09 -11.72
N LEU A 384 -1.09 -17.63 -10.53
CA LEU A 384 -2.46 -17.93 -10.13
C LEU A 384 -3.32 -16.66 -10.02
N THR A 385 -2.73 -15.53 -9.57
CA THR A 385 -3.43 -14.23 -9.51
C THR A 385 -3.92 -13.81 -10.90
N GLY A 386 -3.09 -13.95 -11.94
CA GLY A 386 -3.49 -13.66 -13.32
C GLY A 386 -4.57 -14.62 -13.84
N ALA A 387 -4.47 -15.92 -13.49
CA ALA A 387 -5.48 -16.91 -13.88
C ALA A 387 -6.85 -16.65 -13.22
N VAL A 388 -6.87 -16.25 -11.95
CA VAL A 388 -8.10 -15.85 -11.23
C VAL A 388 -8.70 -14.59 -11.84
N ALA A 389 -7.88 -13.62 -12.26
CA ALA A 389 -8.36 -12.45 -12.98
C ALA A 389 -9.03 -12.83 -14.31
N ILE A 390 -8.47 -13.78 -15.07
CA ILE A 390 -9.10 -14.30 -16.28
C ILE A 390 -10.45 -14.97 -15.95
N ALA A 391 -10.51 -15.81 -14.93
CA ALA A 391 -11.76 -16.45 -14.51
C ALA A 391 -12.83 -15.41 -14.11
N MET A 392 -12.42 -14.32 -13.40
CA MET A 392 -13.30 -13.21 -13.08
C MET A 392 -13.93 -12.55 -14.32
N ALA A 393 -13.20 -12.48 -15.44
CA ALA A 393 -13.70 -11.87 -16.67
C ALA A 393 -14.96 -12.55 -17.20
N PHE A 394 -15.06 -13.86 -17.02
CA PHE A 394 -16.22 -14.67 -17.47
C PHE A 394 -17.34 -14.74 -16.44
N TYR A 395 -17.11 -14.28 -15.22
CA TYR A 395 -18.14 -14.23 -14.19
C TYR A 395 -19.11 -13.07 -14.45
N ASN A 396 -20.40 -13.38 -14.62
CA ASN A 396 -21.45 -12.41 -14.88
C ASN A 396 -22.79 -12.87 -14.29
N LYS A 397 -23.76 -11.94 -14.20
CA LYS A 397 -25.10 -12.22 -13.65
C LYS A 397 -25.88 -13.29 -14.42
N ASN A 398 -25.59 -13.48 -15.72
CA ASN A 398 -26.32 -14.40 -16.59
C ASN A 398 -25.93 -15.87 -16.38
N LEU A 399 -24.88 -16.16 -15.60
CA LEU A 399 -24.50 -17.51 -15.18
C LEU A 399 -25.48 -18.11 -14.17
N PHE A 400 -26.36 -17.31 -13.61
CA PHE A 400 -27.27 -17.71 -12.54
C PHE A 400 -28.72 -17.60 -13.01
N PRO A 401 -29.63 -18.51 -12.56
CA PRO A 401 -31.04 -18.41 -12.88
C PRO A 401 -31.63 -17.07 -12.47
N ALA A 402 -32.54 -16.55 -13.28
CA ALA A 402 -33.25 -15.32 -12.97
C ALA A 402 -34.02 -15.48 -11.64
N GLY A 403 -33.82 -14.55 -10.71
CA GLY A 403 -34.47 -14.58 -9.38
C GLY A 403 -33.74 -15.44 -8.33
N ALA A 404 -32.62 -16.11 -8.65
CA ALA A 404 -31.84 -16.81 -7.64
C ALA A 404 -31.31 -15.83 -6.58
N GLY A 405 -31.84 -15.93 -5.36
CA GLY A 405 -31.51 -15.06 -4.23
C GLY A 405 -31.32 -15.87 -2.95
N LEU A 406 -30.42 -15.39 -2.08
CA LEU A 406 -30.29 -15.86 -0.70
C LEU A 406 -31.13 -14.96 0.20
N HIS A 407 -32.02 -15.57 0.97
CA HIS A 407 -32.90 -14.86 1.88
C HIS A 407 -32.19 -14.61 3.21
N PHE A 408 -32.05 -13.33 3.58
CA PHE A 408 -31.57 -12.86 4.87
C PHE A 408 -32.70 -12.08 5.56
N GLY A 409 -33.62 -12.79 6.20
CA GLY A 409 -34.85 -12.21 6.73
C GLY A 409 -35.74 -11.66 5.59
N SER A 410 -36.08 -10.37 5.63
CA SER A 410 -36.86 -9.69 4.59
C SER A 410 -36.02 -9.24 3.36
N TYR A 411 -34.69 -9.36 3.43
CA TYR A 411 -33.80 -8.95 2.35
C TYR A 411 -33.38 -10.15 1.50
N VAL A 412 -33.55 -10.04 0.19
CA VAL A 412 -33.13 -11.05 -0.78
C VAL A 412 -31.88 -10.56 -1.50
N ALA A 413 -30.74 -11.20 -1.22
CA ALA A 413 -29.48 -10.89 -1.89
C ALA A 413 -29.31 -11.78 -3.13
N PRO A 414 -29.10 -11.22 -4.35
CA PRO A 414 -28.85 -12.01 -5.54
C PRO A 414 -27.60 -12.89 -5.38
N VAL A 415 -27.72 -14.19 -5.68
CA VAL A 415 -26.64 -15.18 -5.52
C VAL A 415 -25.36 -14.75 -6.22
N TYR A 416 -25.46 -14.18 -7.44
CA TYR A 416 -24.31 -13.73 -8.21
C TYR A 416 -23.54 -12.58 -7.53
N ILE A 417 -24.20 -11.75 -6.71
CA ILE A 417 -23.52 -10.71 -5.93
C ILE A 417 -22.81 -11.34 -4.73
N VAL A 418 -23.49 -12.24 -4.01
CA VAL A 418 -22.94 -12.89 -2.81
C VAL A 418 -21.69 -13.68 -3.16
N LEU A 419 -21.67 -14.41 -4.27
CA LEU A 419 -20.52 -15.19 -4.73
C LEU A 419 -19.40 -14.34 -5.34
N ALA A 420 -19.68 -13.12 -5.79
CA ALA A 420 -18.66 -12.19 -6.25
C ALA A 420 -17.73 -11.72 -5.11
N TYR A 421 -18.22 -11.59 -3.88
CA TYR A 421 -17.39 -11.18 -2.74
C TYR A 421 -16.25 -12.16 -2.40
N PRO A 422 -16.46 -13.48 -2.27
CA PRO A 422 -15.38 -14.46 -2.13
C PRO A 422 -14.35 -14.40 -3.27
N LEU A 423 -14.80 -14.20 -4.50
CA LEU A 423 -13.91 -14.05 -5.66
C LEU A 423 -13.00 -12.82 -5.53
N MET A 424 -13.55 -11.69 -5.05
CA MET A 424 -12.78 -10.47 -4.78
C MET A 424 -11.80 -10.66 -3.63
N ILE A 425 -12.20 -11.34 -2.55
CA ILE A 425 -11.31 -11.68 -1.44
C ILE A 425 -10.19 -12.60 -1.91
N LEU A 426 -10.47 -13.57 -2.77
CA LEU A 426 -9.47 -14.48 -3.33
C LEU A 426 -8.45 -13.71 -4.19
N LEU A 427 -8.93 -12.87 -5.12
CA LEU A 427 -8.07 -12.06 -6.00
C LEU A 427 -7.16 -11.13 -5.18
N GLY A 428 -7.73 -10.42 -4.22
CA GLY A 428 -6.98 -9.57 -3.31
C GLY A 428 -6.01 -10.38 -2.43
N GLY A 429 -6.47 -11.52 -1.89
CA GLY A 429 -5.69 -12.41 -1.03
C GLY A 429 -4.45 -12.97 -1.72
N LEU A 430 -4.57 -13.43 -2.94
CA LEU A 430 -3.44 -13.89 -3.74
C LEU A 430 -2.44 -12.77 -4.02
N SER A 431 -2.94 -11.58 -4.35
CA SER A 431 -2.10 -10.40 -4.60
C SER A 431 -1.32 -9.99 -3.33
N GLY A 432 -2.00 -9.91 -2.18
CA GLY A 432 -1.36 -9.57 -0.90
C GLY A 432 -0.37 -10.63 -0.42
N PHE A 433 -0.71 -11.91 -0.58
CA PHE A 433 0.16 -13.03 -0.23
C PHE A 433 1.45 -13.04 -1.06
N PHE A 434 1.37 -12.64 -2.32
CA PHE A 434 2.50 -12.57 -3.23
C PHE A 434 3.41 -11.37 -2.97
N ILE A 435 2.84 -10.16 -2.80
CA ILE A 435 3.62 -8.91 -2.81
C ILE A 435 4.52 -8.75 -1.57
N VAL A 436 4.08 -9.25 -0.39
CA VAL A 436 4.79 -9.05 0.87
C VAL A 436 6.18 -9.71 0.89
N PRO A 437 6.35 -11.00 0.54
CA PRO A 437 7.67 -11.62 0.49
C PRO A 437 8.58 -11.00 -0.58
N MET A 438 8.02 -10.57 -1.72
CA MET A 438 8.78 -9.93 -2.79
C MET A 438 9.32 -8.56 -2.37
N ASN A 439 8.50 -7.74 -1.71
CA ASN A 439 8.95 -6.48 -1.12
C ASN A 439 10.03 -6.69 -0.06
N ALA A 440 9.92 -7.75 0.76
CA ALA A 440 10.93 -8.06 1.77
C ALA A 440 12.30 -8.38 1.16
N ILE A 441 12.35 -9.17 0.07
CA ILE A 441 13.59 -9.41 -0.68
C ILE A 441 14.17 -8.09 -1.19
N LEU A 442 13.35 -7.28 -1.85
CA LEU A 442 13.80 -6.04 -2.46
C LEU A 442 14.34 -5.04 -1.43
N GLN A 443 13.67 -4.92 -0.28
CA GLN A 443 14.13 -4.07 0.82
C GLN A 443 15.43 -4.58 1.44
N HIS A 444 15.55 -5.89 1.67
CA HIS A 444 16.75 -6.50 2.22
C HIS A 444 17.94 -6.30 1.28
N ARG A 445 17.81 -6.70 0.01
CA ARG A 445 18.88 -6.60 -0.97
C ARG A 445 19.21 -5.15 -1.34
N GLY A 446 18.18 -4.30 -1.42
CA GLY A 446 18.36 -2.86 -1.67
C GLY A 446 19.11 -2.14 -0.54
N ALA A 447 18.93 -2.56 0.72
CA ALA A 447 19.66 -2.01 1.85
C ALA A 447 21.14 -2.45 1.89
N THR A 448 21.45 -3.66 1.39
CA THR A 448 22.82 -4.17 1.28
C THR A 448 23.60 -3.54 0.13
N LEU A 449 22.96 -3.37 -1.03
CA LEU A 449 23.62 -2.84 -2.25
C LEU A 449 23.71 -1.31 -2.25
N LEU A 450 22.71 -0.65 -1.67
CA LEU A 450 22.53 0.80 -1.66
C LEU A 450 22.11 1.27 -0.27
N SER A 451 21.64 2.51 -0.15
CA SER A 451 20.86 2.91 1.04
C SER A 451 19.38 2.54 0.87
N ALA A 452 18.67 2.32 1.97
CA ALA A 452 17.24 2.02 1.95
C ALA A 452 16.43 3.10 1.19
N GLY A 453 16.79 4.38 1.34
CA GLY A 453 16.12 5.49 0.65
C GLY A 453 16.27 5.43 -0.87
N HIS A 454 17.48 5.18 -1.36
CA HIS A 454 17.74 5.09 -2.81
C HIS A 454 17.05 3.87 -3.43
N SER A 455 17.10 2.73 -2.76
CA SER A 455 16.41 1.52 -3.23
C SER A 455 14.89 1.72 -3.34
N ILE A 456 14.26 2.36 -2.32
CA ILE A 456 12.83 2.67 -2.34
C ILE A 456 12.49 3.68 -3.45
N ALA A 457 13.36 4.67 -3.71
CA ALA A 457 13.13 5.64 -4.79
C ALA A 457 13.12 4.94 -6.16
N VAL A 458 14.07 4.04 -6.43
CA VAL A 458 14.10 3.26 -7.68
C VAL A 458 12.89 2.34 -7.78
N GLN A 459 12.50 1.67 -6.70
CA GLN A 459 11.30 0.82 -6.66
C GLN A 459 10.06 1.62 -7.00
N ASN A 460 9.85 2.76 -6.35
CA ASN A 460 8.69 3.64 -6.59
C ASN A 460 8.65 4.15 -8.03
N PHE A 461 9.80 4.54 -8.59
CA PHE A 461 9.89 4.96 -10.00
C PHE A 461 9.42 3.83 -10.94
N ASN A 462 9.98 2.62 -10.79
CA ASN A 462 9.61 1.48 -11.62
C ASN A 462 8.12 1.13 -11.49
N GLN A 463 7.59 1.10 -10.27
CA GLN A 463 6.18 0.80 -10.00
C GLN A 463 5.26 1.84 -10.67
N ASN A 464 5.55 3.13 -10.53
CA ASN A 464 4.75 4.18 -11.14
C ASN A 464 4.89 4.23 -12.66
N LEU A 465 6.07 3.91 -13.20
CA LEU A 465 6.26 3.75 -14.65
C LEU A 465 5.40 2.60 -15.20
N ALA A 466 5.37 1.44 -14.51
CA ALA A 466 4.51 0.33 -14.89
C ALA A 466 3.02 0.69 -14.80
N VAL A 467 2.61 1.44 -13.77
CA VAL A 467 1.25 1.98 -13.67
C VAL A 467 0.90 2.81 -14.90
N LEU A 468 1.79 3.74 -15.32
CA LEU A 468 1.56 4.57 -16.52
C LEU A 468 1.41 3.71 -17.78
N LEU A 469 2.29 2.74 -17.98
CA LEU A 469 2.26 1.87 -19.17
C LEU A 469 0.99 1.01 -19.21
N MET A 470 0.60 0.42 -18.07
CA MET A 470 -0.59 -0.43 -18.00
C MET A 470 -1.88 0.39 -18.10
N LEU A 471 -1.96 1.56 -17.49
CA LEU A 471 -3.11 2.46 -17.63
C LEU A 471 -3.21 3.03 -19.03
N GLY A 472 -2.08 3.36 -19.66
CA GLY A 472 -2.03 3.76 -21.07
C GLY A 472 -2.58 2.67 -21.99
N ALA A 473 -2.13 1.43 -21.80
CA ALA A 473 -2.68 0.27 -22.53
C ALA A 473 -4.18 0.09 -22.26
N TYR A 474 -4.63 0.24 -21.02
CA TYR A 474 -6.05 0.19 -20.67
C TYR A 474 -6.85 1.29 -21.37
N ALA A 475 -6.37 2.52 -21.39
CA ALA A 475 -7.00 3.63 -22.09
C ALA A 475 -7.10 3.35 -23.61
N LEU A 476 -6.03 2.85 -24.23
CA LEU A 476 -6.01 2.48 -25.65
C LEU A 476 -7.03 1.36 -25.97
N LEU A 477 -7.14 0.33 -25.15
CA LEU A 477 -8.13 -0.73 -25.32
C LEU A 477 -9.57 -0.21 -25.20
N LEU A 478 -9.80 0.77 -24.34
CA LEU A 478 -11.10 1.45 -24.23
C LEU A 478 -11.41 2.33 -25.44
N THR A 479 -10.43 3.04 -26.00
CA THR A 479 -10.63 3.82 -27.24
C THR A 479 -10.94 2.91 -28.43
N ALA A 480 -10.34 1.70 -28.46
CA ALA A 480 -10.67 0.66 -29.43
C ALA A 480 -12.05 0.01 -29.19
N LYS A 481 -12.84 0.53 -28.23
CA LYS A 481 -14.18 0.02 -27.86
C LYS A 481 -14.19 -1.46 -27.47
N MET A 482 -13.05 -1.98 -26.98
CA MET A 482 -12.97 -3.38 -26.53
C MET A 482 -13.87 -3.58 -25.30
N PRO A 483 -14.70 -4.64 -25.27
CA PRO A 483 -15.51 -4.97 -24.11
C PRO A 483 -14.67 -5.19 -22.85
N ALA A 484 -15.16 -4.76 -21.70
CA ALA A 484 -14.44 -4.84 -20.41
C ALA A 484 -13.97 -6.26 -20.08
N GLN A 485 -14.76 -7.27 -20.44
CA GLN A 485 -14.43 -8.68 -20.28
C GLN A 485 -13.10 -9.04 -20.96
N TRP A 486 -12.92 -8.67 -22.24
CA TRP A 486 -11.72 -8.97 -23.00
C TRP A 486 -10.52 -8.16 -22.53
N ILE A 487 -10.74 -6.93 -22.06
CA ILE A 487 -9.67 -6.14 -21.44
C ILE A 487 -9.12 -6.86 -20.21
N ILE A 488 -9.97 -7.39 -19.32
CA ILE A 488 -9.56 -8.16 -18.15
C ILE A 488 -8.78 -9.43 -18.57
N VAL A 489 -9.25 -10.13 -19.61
CA VAL A 489 -8.55 -11.31 -20.17
C VAL A 489 -7.15 -10.92 -20.65
N VAL A 490 -7.01 -9.85 -21.43
CA VAL A 490 -5.71 -9.36 -21.92
C VAL A 490 -4.75 -9.08 -20.77
N PHE A 491 -5.19 -8.33 -19.75
CA PHE A 491 -4.35 -8.04 -18.58
C PHE A 491 -4.05 -9.30 -17.75
N GLY A 492 -5.03 -10.20 -17.57
CA GLY A 492 -4.84 -11.47 -16.87
C GLY A 492 -3.81 -12.37 -17.56
N VAL A 493 -3.90 -12.51 -18.88
CA VAL A 493 -2.93 -13.27 -19.71
C VAL A 493 -1.55 -12.61 -19.63
N PHE A 494 -1.48 -11.28 -19.76
CA PHE A 494 -0.22 -10.54 -19.66
C PHE A 494 0.46 -10.77 -18.31
N ILE A 495 -0.26 -10.62 -17.20
CA ILE A 495 0.28 -10.85 -15.84
C ILE A 495 0.74 -12.30 -15.70
N THR A 496 -0.09 -13.27 -16.09
CA THR A 496 0.25 -14.70 -16.02
C THR A 496 1.53 -15.02 -16.79
N PHE A 497 1.64 -14.52 -18.02
CA PHE A 497 2.79 -14.73 -18.89
C PHE A 497 4.07 -14.09 -18.33
N MET A 498 4.00 -12.83 -17.88
CA MET A 498 5.13 -12.12 -17.30
C MET A 498 5.61 -12.75 -15.97
N MET A 499 4.69 -13.26 -15.16
CA MET A 499 5.01 -13.99 -13.93
C MET A 499 5.65 -15.34 -14.23
N TRP A 500 5.21 -16.02 -15.27
CA TRP A 500 5.84 -17.26 -15.75
C TRP A 500 7.27 -17.00 -16.25
N LEU A 501 7.51 -15.92 -17.01
CA LEU A 501 8.85 -15.49 -17.41
C LEU A 501 9.74 -15.17 -16.20
N ALA A 502 9.22 -14.45 -15.22
CA ALA A 502 9.94 -14.13 -13.97
C ALA A 502 10.34 -15.41 -13.23
N LYS A 503 9.43 -16.39 -13.13
CA LYS A 503 9.74 -17.71 -12.55
C LYS A 503 10.83 -18.46 -13.33
N ARG A 504 10.79 -18.45 -14.67
CA ARG A 504 11.84 -19.04 -15.51
C ARG A 504 13.19 -18.33 -15.32
N ARG A 505 13.19 -17.00 -15.26
CA ARG A 505 14.39 -16.20 -15.01
C ARG A 505 14.97 -16.48 -13.63
N SER A 506 14.13 -16.60 -12.60
CA SER A 506 14.55 -16.98 -11.25
C SER A 506 15.25 -18.34 -11.25
N ALA A 507 14.66 -19.36 -11.89
CA ALA A 507 15.26 -20.68 -11.99
C ALA A 507 16.58 -20.67 -12.80
N ALA A 508 16.72 -19.82 -13.81
CA ALA A 508 17.99 -19.64 -14.52
C ALA A 508 19.06 -18.97 -13.64
N ASN A 509 18.67 -17.96 -12.86
CA ASN A 509 19.56 -17.29 -11.92
C ASN A 509 20.04 -18.24 -10.80
N GLU A 510 19.19 -19.14 -10.29
CA GLU A 510 19.56 -20.17 -9.32
C GLU A 510 20.64 -21.13 -9.83
N ARG A 511 20.60 -21.48 -11.11
CA ARG A 511 21.63 -22.35 -11.74
C ARG A 511 23.00 -21.69 -11.87
N THR A 512 23.04 -20.36 -11.95
CA THR A 512 24.27 -19.58 -12.19
C THR A 512 24.85 -18.92 -10.95
N SER A 513 24.09 -18.87 -9.86
CA SER A 513 24.50 -18.32 -8.57
C SER A 513 23.65 -18.95 -7.46
N ASN A 514 24.30 -19.21 -6.31
CA ASN A 514 23.58 -19.72 -5.15
C ASN A 514 22.73 -18.59 -4.55
N MET A 515 21.46 -18.50 -5.00
CA MET A 515 20.52 -17.43 -4.55
C MET A 515 20.25 -17.48 -3.05
N HIS A 516 20.45 -18.65 -2.41
CA HIS A 516 20.31 -18.79 -0.96
C HIS A 516 21.41 -18.07 -0.19
N THR A 517 22.65 -18.09 -0.69
CA THR A 517 23.75 -17.34 -0.05
C THR A 517 23.56 -15.83 -0.17
N LEU A 518 22.99 -15.34 -1.29
CA LEU A 518 22.67 -13.92 -1.47
C LEU A 518 21.57 -13.41 -0.52
N LEU A 519 20.76 -14.29 0.08
CA LEU A 519 19.78 -13.95 1.10
C LEU A 519 20.35 -14.03 2.53
N GLU A 520 21.53 -14.59 2.70
CA GLU A 520 22.23 -14.68 4.00
C GLU A 520 23.24 -13.55 4.20
N GLU A 521 23.73 -12.96 3.12
CA GLU A 521 24.52 -11.73 3.09
C GLU A 521 23.64 -10.48 3.35
#